data_dc96ce50f6fdc0c90dbc49cd91e52501
#
_entry.id   dc96ce50f6fdc0c90dbc49cd91e52501
#
_cell.length_a   1.000
_cell.length_b   1.000
_cell.length_c   1.000
_cell.angle_alpha   90.00
_cell.angle_beta   90.00
_cell.angle_gamma   90.00
#
_symmetry.space_group_name_H-M   'P 1'
#
loop_
_entity.id
_entity.type
_entity.pdbx_description
1 polymer ?
#
loop_
_entity_poly.entity_id
_entity_poly.type
_entity_poly.pdbx_seq_one_letter_code
_entity_poly.pdbx_strand_id
1 'polypeptide(L)'
;MIPIKVPSPISPEHALEVILEALHELVNYELAVVMGFESRNMLKVRKAIGPLYSKDLDDFTINLTARKDIAKILAEKKAHLFDEKKHHVDTYDEIMKMPADHSCLVAPLYVGDKAIGMMTLDHRMCSQFTPEIVRFISTISKLISVALVQTEASQSLVKKTESLLLERNTLLHSSAGLFKDMVGSSRAWTTVLDSIKLVAASDAPVLISGETGTGKEQAARTIHKLSTRAEKPFIPVNCSALVQSLAESELFGHEKGAFSGAAGLRKGRFELADGGTLFLDEVGDLPFDLQPKLLRVLQDGKFERVGGEKSISADVRIIAATNINLAEAVTEGKFREDLLYRLDVFPLNLPPLRERDGDTALLAEHFIGKIRKRPGFENTVLSKSAIERLMKLPWRGNVRELKNVVERAVILAQGKEIRAEHLVPGTRERYAQNQHGQKISIAAEKNKEASAAGNISSEKIPTFDESQRKIIKEALKASNGKIYGKDGAAALLGLKPSTLQSKIKKLGID
;
A
#
# COMPACT_ATOMS: atom_id res chain seq x y z
N MET A 1 35.11 14.02 -11.42
CA MET A 1 34.56 14.01 -10.05
C MET A 1 34.36 12.57 -9.66
N ILE A 2 35.20 12.04 -8.76
CA ILE A 2 35.02 10.68 -8.20
C ILE A 2 33.82 10.78 -7.26
N PRO A 3 32.78 9.95 -7.43
CA PRO A 3 31.64 9.96 -6.52
C PRO A 3 32.12 9.48 -5.15
N ILE A 4 32.14 10.36 -4.18
CA ILE A 4 32.33 10.02 -2.77
C ILE A 4 31.11 9.18 -2.38
N LYS A 5 31.28 7.86 -2.30
CA LYS A 5 30.31 6.99 -1.64
C LYS A 5 30.22 7.40 -0.18
N VAL A 6 29.12 8.02 0.22
CA VAL A 6 28.84 8.22 1.65
C VAL A 6 28.76 6.82 2.25
N PRO A 7 29.63 6.47 3.22
CA PRO A 7 29.58 5.17 3.86
C PRO A 7 28.22 5.03 4.58
N SER A 8 27.66 3.82 4.55
CA SER A 8 26.50 3.48 5.37
C SER A 8 26.77 3.89 6.81
N PRO A 9 25.81 4.47 7.55
CA PRO A 9 26.03 4.84 8.95
C PRO A 9 26.54 3.61 9.69
N ILE A 10 27.71 3.73 10.32
CA ILE A 10 28.31 2.70 11.17
C ILE A 10 27.28 2.39 12.25
N SER A 11 26.91 1.13 12.44
CA SER A 11 26.00 0.79 13.52
C SER A 11 26.67 1.18 14.85
N PRO A 12 25.94 1.70 15.83
CA PRO A 12 26.54 2.10 17.11
C PRO A 12 27.32 0.99 17.81
N GLU A 13 26.92 -0.28 17.62
CA GLU A 13 27.65 -1.46 18.13
C GLU A 13 29.01 -1.64 17.45
N HIS A 14 29.10 -1.34 16.17
CA HIS A 14 30.35 -1.38 15.43
C HIS A 14 31.30 -0.22 15.85
N ALA A 15 30.77 0.89 16.36
CA ALA A 15 31.61 2.00 16.84
C ALA A 15 32.46 1.61 18.04
N LEU A 16 31.91 0.86 19.01
CA LEU A 16 32.70 0.35 20.16
C LEU A 16 33.79 -0.61 19.70
N GLU A 17 33.49 -1.49 18.75
CA GLU A 17 34.43 -2.44 18.16
C GLU A 17 35.61 -1.72 17.52
N VAL A 18 35.34 -0.78 16.62
CA VAL A 18 36.37 0.02 15.94
C VAL A 18 37.26 0.77 16.94
N ILE A 19 36.67 1.37 18.01
CA ILE A 19 37.45 2.08 19.03
C ILE A 19 38.37 1.11 19.80
N LEU A 20 37.87 -0.07 20.15
CA LEU A 20 38.67 -1.06 20.87
C LEU A 20 39.75 -1.68 19.96
N GLU A 21 39.46 -1.96 18.70
CA GLU A 21 40.46 -2.43 17.72
C GLU A 21 41.58 -1.37 17.54
N ALA A 22 41.22 -0.12 17.35
CA ALA A 22 42.20 0.95 17.24
C ALA A 22 43.02 1.13 18.54
N LEU A 23 42.40 0.88 19.72
CA LEU A 23 43.12 0.90 21.01
C LEU A 23 44.14 -0.24 21.06
N HIS A 24 43.90 -1.42 20.48
CA HIS A 24 44.80 -2.52 20.46
C HIS A 24 46.11 -2.23 19.70
N GLU A 25 46.05 -1.36 18.70
CA GLU A 25 47.30 -0.89 18.02
C GLU A 25 48.22 -0.06 18.90
N LEU A 26 47.67 0.58 19.96
CA LEU A 26 48.39 1.49 20.83
C LEU A 26 48.73 0.88 22.21
N VAL A 27 47.92 -0.06 22.67
CA VAL A 27 48.01 -0.68 23.98
C VAL A 27 47.96 -2.19 23.80
N ASN A 28 49.03 -2.88 24.24
CA ASN A 28 49.07 -4.32 24.18
C ASN A 28 48.19 -4.93 25.28
N TYR A 29 47.01 -5.39 24.90
CA TYR A 29 46.09 -6.13 25.76
C TYR A 29 45.69 -7.46 25.11
N GLU A 30 45.31 -8.45 25.89
CA GLU A 30 44.80 -9.74 25.41
C GLU A 30 43.27 -9.83 25.54
N LEU A 31 42.69 -9.02 26.41
CA LEU A 31 41.25 -8.87 26.55
C LEU A 31 40.88 -7.42 26.85
N ALA A 32 39.92 -6.90 26.11
CA ALA A 32 39.25 -5.61 26.42
C ALA A 32 37.76 -5.86 26.52
N VAL A 33 37.15 -5.41 27.61
CA VAL A 33 35.71 -5.55 27.85
C VAL A 33 35.13 -4.22 28.24
N VAL A 34 34.05 -3.82 27.56
CA VAL A 34 33.22 -2.66 27.91
C VAL A 34 31.93 -3.18 28.53
N MET A 35 31.62 -2.71 29.73
CA MET A 35 30.40 -3.07 30.45
C MET A 35 29.56 -1.81 30.68
N GLY A 36 28.24 -1.92 30.51
CA GLY A 36 27.27 -0.88 30.85
C GLY A 36 26.35 -1.32 31.97
N PHE A 37 25.68 -0.38 32.65
CA PHE A 37 24.68 -0.72 33.64
C PHE A 37 23.45 -1.36 33.01
N GLU A 38 23.04 -2.53 33.47
CA GLU A 38 21.76 -3.18 33.16
C GLU A 38 20.71 -2.76 34.22
N SER A 39 21.13 -2.62 35.47
CA SER A 39 20.32 -2.12 36.57
C SER A 39 21.21 -1.32 37.56
N ARG A 40 20.61 -0.75 38.61
CA ARG A 40 21.33 0.12 39.56
C ARG A 40 22.62 -0.47 40.12
N ASN A 41 22.70 -1.79 40.29
CA ASN A 41 23.84 -2.45 40.90
C ASN A 41 24.40 -3.61 40.05
N MET A 42 24.02 -3.71 38.79
CA MET A 42 24.42 -4.78 37.89
C MET A 42 25.05 -4.19 36.64
N LEU A 43 26.26 -4.59 36.33
CA LEU A 43 26.95 -4.32 35.09
C LEU A 43 26.79 -5.54 34.15
N LYS A 44 26.57 -5.31 32.89
CA LYS A 44 26.54 -6.35 31.84
C LYS A 44 27.50 -5.99 30.71
N VAL A 45 28.17 -7.00 30.15
CA VAL A 45 29.04 -6.83 28.98
C VAL A 45 28.24 -6.27 27.81
N ARG A 46 28.80 -5.25 27.18
CA ARG A 46 28.28 -4.62 25.94
C ARG A 46 29.13 -4.97 24.73
N LYS A 47 30.44 -5.09 24.94
CA LYS A 47 31.38 -5.54 23.92
C LYS A 47 32.63 -6.12 24.61
N ALA A 48 33.12 -7.25 24.09
CA ALA A 48 34.40 -7.83 24.48
C ALA A 48 35.18 -8.18 23.20
N ILE A 49 36.50 -7.91 23.20
CA ILE A 49 37.40 -8.24 22.09
C ILE A 49 38.78 -8.62 22.60
N GLY A 50 39.53 -9.31 21.78
CA GLY A 50 40.92 -9.69 22.04
C GLY A 50 41.17 -11.20 21.93
N PRO A 51 42.43 -11.64 21.99
CA PRO A 51 42.81 -13.06 21.88
C PRO A 51 42.18 -13.96 22.96
N LEU A 52 41.81 -13.39 24.13
CA LEU A 52 41.17 -14.13 25.23
C LEU A 52 39.62 -14.04 25.20
N TYR A 53 39.03 -13.43 24.19
CA TYR A 53 37.59 -13.39 24.07
C TYR A 53 36.98 -14.78 23.93
N SER A 54 35.94 -15.06 24.68
CA SER A 54 35.05 -16.20 24.53
C SER A 54 33.59 -15.76 24.50
N LYS A 55 32.72 -16.56 23.90
CA LYS A 55 31.26 -16.24 23.84
C LYS A 55 30.60 -16.18 25.21
N ASP A 56 31.15 -16.86 26.20
CA ASP A 56 30.62 -16.86 27.57
C ASP A 56 30.70 -15.46 28.21
N LEU A 57 31.58 -14.58 27.71
CA LEU A 57 31.68 -13.18 28.12
C LEU A 57 30.49 -12.33 27.70
N ASP A 58 29.78 -12.65 26.62
CA ASP A 58 28.70 -11.80 26.08
C ASP A 58 27.51 -11.67 27.06
N ASP A 59 27.27 -12.70 27.87
CA ASP A 59 26.20 -12.69 28.88
C ASP A 59 26.72 -12.47 30.31
N PHE A 60 28.02 -12.20 30.46
CA PHE A 60 28.62 -12.00 31.78
C PHE A 60 28.13 -10.73 32.45
N THR A 61 27.87 -10.83 33.77
CA THR A 61 27.38 -9.73 34.59
C THR A 61 28.17 -9.62 35.89
N ILE A 62 28.32 -8.38 36.39
CA ILE A 62 28.96 -8.12 37.68
C ILE A 62 27.95 -7.48 38.63
N ASN A 63 27.79 -8.11 39.81
CA ASN A 63 27.00 -7.54 40.89
C ASN A 63 27.89 -6.67 41.81
N LEU A 64 27.67 -5.35 41.77
CA LEU A 64 28.44 -4.38 42.53
C LEU A 64 28.24 -4.45 44.05
N THR A 65 27.20 -5.11 44.55
CA THR A 65 27.02 -5.35 45.97
C THR A 65 27.97 -6.43 46.48
N ALA A 66 28.35 -7.40 45.63
CA ALA A 66 29.35 -8.41 45.92
C ALA A 66 30.76 -7.92 45.63
N ARG A 67 30.98 -7.14 44.55
CA ARG A 67 32.27 -6.60 44.09
C ARG A 67 32.46 -5.16 44.57
N LYS A 68 32.68 -4.99 45.88
CA LYS A 68 32.88 -3.69 46.51
C LYS A 68 34.15 -2.98 46.04
N ASP A 69 35.17 -3.72 45.60
CA ASP A 69 36.40 -3.24 45.00
C ASP A 69 36.08 -2.46 43.68
N ILE A 70 35.32 -3.05 42.77
CA ILE A 70 34.89 -2.38 41.53
C ILE A 70 33.97 -1.19 41.85
N ALA A 71 33.03 -1.35 42.77
CA ALA A 71 32.16 -0.25 43.17
C ALA A 71 32.93 0.98 43.68
N LYS A 72 34.05 0.77 44.44
CA LYS A 72 34.93 1.82 44.89
C LYS A 72 35.66 2.50 43.72
N ILE A 73 36.21 1.72 42.78
CA ILE A 73 36.88 2.26 41.57
C ILE A 73 35.91 3.14 40.77
N LEU A 74 34.67 2.67 40.59
CA LEU A 74 33.63 3.45 39.93
C LEU A 74 33.33 4.78 40.66
N ALA A 75 33.40 4.84 41.99
CA ALA A 75 33.18 6.06 42.76
C ALA A 75 34.35 7.04 42.65
N GLU A 76 35.59 6.56 42.50
CA GLU A 76 36.80 7.38 42.42
C GLU A 76 37.00 8.07 41.05
N LYS A 77 36.28 7.70 40.01
CA LYS A 77 36.33 8.26 38.66
C LYS A 77 37.74 8.24 38.01
N LYS A 78 38.60 7.34 38.40
CA LYS A 78 39.96 7.22 37.89
C LYS A 78 40.22 5.78 37.44
N ALA A 79 40.99 5.64 36.37
CA ALA A 79 41.47 4.34 36.00
C ALA A 79 42.37 3.75 37.10
N HIS A 80 42.17 2.50 37.42
CA HIS A 80 42.87 1.77 38.47
C HIS A 80 43.61 0.58 37.88
N LEU A 81 44.91 0.53 38.10
CA LEU A 81 45.76 -0.62 37.82
C LEU A 81 45.86 -1.45 39.10
N PHE A 82 45.45 -2.72 39.03
CA PHE A 82 45.60 -3.62 40.17
C PHE A 82 47.09 -3.96 40.42
N ASP A 83 47.45 -3.98 41.71
CA ASP A 83 48.81 -4.31 42.13
C ASP A 83 49.05 -5.81 41.93
N GLU A 84 49.89 -6.15 40.97
CA GLU A 84 50.24 -7.51 40.60
C GLU A 84 50.87 -8.32 41.74
N LYS A 85 51.45 -7.65 42.75
CA LYS A 85 52.04 -8.26 43.94
C LYS A 85 51.02 -8.53 45.05
N LYS A 86 49.83 -8.01 44.95
CA LYS A 86 48.76 -8.21 45.92
C LYS A 86 47.65 -9.03 45.31
N HIS A 87 47.27 -10.10 46.02
CA HIS A 87 46.16 -10.91 45.62
C HIS A 87 44.90 -10.04 45.46
N HIS A 88 44.37 -9.91 44.26
CA HIS A 88 43.10 -9.29 43.95
C HIS A 88 42.13 -10.32 43.38
N VAL A 89 40.83 -10.07 43.51
CA VAL A 89 39.82 -10.93 42.89
C VAL A 89 39.76 -10.61 41.41
N ASP A 90 40.10 -11.56 40.58
CA ASP A 90 39.99 -11.39 39.12
C ASP A 90 38.57 -11.07 38.71
N THR A 91 38.42 -10.19 37.72
CA THR A 91 37.12 -9.76 37.25
C THR A 91 36.37 -10.90 36.55
N TYR A 92 37.09 -11.83 35.91
CA TYR A 92 36.55 -12.89 35.08
C TYR A 92 36.85 -14.30 35.53
N ASP A 93 37.20 -14.49 36.85
CA ASP A 93 37.63 -15.80 37.40
C ASP A 93 36.59 -16.91 37.20
N GLU A 94 35.32 -16.57 37.09
CA GLU A 94 34.22 -17.52 36.80
C GLU A 94 34.27 -18.07 35.36
N ILE A 95 34.87 -17.32 34.40
CA ILE A 95 34.90 -17.67 32.98
C ILE A 95 36.29 -18.14 32.56
N MET A 96 37.30 -17.45 33.00
CA MET A 96 38.70 -17.75 32.65
C MET A 96 39.61 -17.58 33.84
N LYS A 97 40.64 -18.44 33.91
CA LYS A 97 41.67 -18.34 34.95
C LYS A 97 42.87 -17.57 34.41
N MET A 98 43.16 -16.43 35.01
CA MET A 98 44.36 -15.67 34.72
C MET A 98 45.50 -16.08 35.65
N PRO A 99 46.79 -15.92 35.23
CA PRO A 99 47.94 -16.09 36.14
C PRO A 99 47.82 -15.14 37.32
N ALA A 100 48.35 -15.54 38.51
CA ALA A 100 48.21 -14.76 39.73
C ALA A 100 48.86 -13.38 39.66
N ASP A 101 49.84 -13.16 38.80
CA ASP A 101 50.58 -11.95 38.55
C ASP A 101 50.23 -11.25 37.21
N HIS A 102 49.04 -11.50 36.67
CA HIS A 102 48.56 -10.85 35.45
C HIS A 102 48.33 -9.35 35.60
N SER A 103 48.39 -8.60 34.49
CA SER A 103 48.07 -7.19 34.46
C SER A 103 46.57 -6.97 34.24
N CYS A 104 45.92 -6.30 35.18
CA CYS A 104 44.48 -5.92 35.08
C CYS A 104 44.29 -4.43 35.36
N LEU A 105 43.66 -3.74 34.41
CA LEU A 105 43.32 -2.32 34.46
C LEU A 105 41.84 -2.12 34.36
N VAL A 106 41.24 -1.40 35.29
CA VAL A 106 39.82 -1.03 35.26
C VAL A 106 39.68 0.47 35.06
N ALA A 107 39.00 0.90 34.04
CA ALA A 107 38.70 2.29 33.74
C ALA A 107 37.19 2.57 33.83
N PRO A 108 36.74 3.39 34.78
CA PRO A 108 35.32 3.75 34.86
C PRO A 108 34.90 4.66 33.70
N LEU A 109 33.67 4.48 33.24
CA LEU A 109 33.04 5.24 32.16
C LEU A 109 32.01 6.22 32.73
N TYR A 110 32.10 7.51 32.34
CA TYR A 110 31.29 8.60 32.91
C TYR A 110 30.70 9.50 31.85
N VAL A 111 29.46 9.99 32.13
CA VAL A 111 28.89 11.17 31.48
C VAL A 111 28.50 12.17 32.53
N GLY A 112 29.21 13.31 32.57
CA GLY A 112 29.12 14.26 33.64
C GLY A 112 29.58 13.63 34.96
N ASP A 113 28.71 13.63 35.97
CA ASP A 113 28.97 13.02 37.27
C ASP A 113 28.45 11.61 37.47
N LYS A 114 27.77 11.08 36.45
CA LYS A 114 27.14 9.76 36.52
C LYS A 114 28.02 8.69 35.88
N ALA A 115 28.33 7.65 36.66
CA ALA A 115 28.93 6.44 36.13
C ALA A 115 27.91 5.74 35.20
N ILE A 116 28.33 5.34 34.00
CA ILE A 116 27.52 4.63 33.03
C ILE A 116 28.03 3.22 32.74
N GLY A 117 29.22 2.88 33.22
CA GLY A 117 29.81 1.60 33.03
C GLY A 117 31.29 1.58 33.40
N MET A 118 31.99 0.56 32.94
CA MET A 118 33.45 0.46 33.04
C MET A 118 34.00 -0.22 31.79
N MET A 119 35.32 -0.05 31.59
CA MET A 119 36.13 -0.81 30.67
C MET A 119 37.23 -1.54 31.47
N THR A 120 37.50 -2.78 31.12
CA THR A 120 38.68 -3.50 31.62
C THR A 120 39.64 -3.81 30.49
N LEU A 121 40.94 -3.80 30.80
CA LEU A 121 41.98 -4.33 29.93
C LEU A 121 42.78 -5.34 30.74
N ASP A 122 42.97 -6.52 30.21
CA ASP A 122 43.63 -7.65 30.84
C ASP A 122 44.72 -8.22 29.94
N HIS A 123 45.84 -8.62 30.54
CA HIS A 123 46.96 -9.25 29.88
C HIS A 123 47.60 -10.30 30.79
N ARG A 124 47.88 -11.52 30.30
CA ARG A 124 48.44 -12.64 31.08
C ARG A 124 49.84 -12.36 31.63
N MET A 125 50.59 -11.44 31.01
CA MET A 125 51.91 -11.05 31.51
C MET A 125 51.79 -9.86 32.45
N CYS A 126 52.68 -9.80 33.48
CA CYS A 126 52.79 -8.68 34.39
C CYS A 126 53.42 -7.45 33.72
N SER A 127 53.26 -6.28 34.37
CA SER A 127 53.89 -4.99 34.01
C SER A 127 53.61 -4.52 32.57
N GLN A 128 52.46 -4.90 32.00
CA GLN A 128 52.08 -4.45 30.66
C GLN A 128 51.49 -3.04 30.63
N PHE A 129 50.87 -2.58 31.71
CA PHE A 129 50.20 -1.27 31.75
C PHE A 129 51.04 -0.26 32.58
N THR A 130 51.82 0.57 31.87
CA THR A 130 52.61 1.64 32.50
C THR A 130 51.74 2.80 33.00
N PRO A 131 52.25 3.70 33.90
CA PRO A 131 51.49 4.87 34.30
C PRO A 131 51.05 5.79 33.15
N GLU A 132 51.81 5.82 32.04
CA GLU A 132 51.47 6.56 30.84
C GLU A 132 50.23 5.94 30.16
N ILE A 133 50.20 4.59 30.06
CA ILE A 133 49.06 3.85 29.52
C ILE A 133 47.83 4.09 30.38
N VAL A 134 47.94 4.03 31.72
CA VAL A 134 46.81 4.31 32.62
C VAL A 134 46.25 5.72 32.42
N ARG A 135 47.09 6.75 32.22
CA ARG A 135 46.67 8.12 31.90
C ARG A 135 45.99 8.21 30.53
N PHE A 136 46.54 7.53 29.53
CA PHE A 136 45.96 7.45 28.18
C PHE A 136 44.57 6.80 28.20
N ILE A 137 44.45 5.68 28.89
CA ILE A 137 43.17 4.95 29.04
C ILE A 137 42.13 5.79 29.78
N SER A 138 42.54 6.56 30.81
CA SER A 138 41.64 7.51 31.48
C SER A 138 41.10 8.63 30.56
N THR A 139 41.81 8.92 29.45
CA THR A 139 41.35 9.89 28.44
C THR A 139 40.45 9.22 27.43
N ILE A 140 40.84 8.02 26.93
CA ILE A 140 40.08 7.24 25.97
C ILE A 140 38.74 6.77 26.56
N SER A 141 38.67 6.47 27.86
CA SER A 141 37.42 6.07 28.54
C SER A 141 36.29 7.11 28.37
N LYS A 142 36.62 8.39 28.21
CA LYS A 142 35.62 9.44 27.89
C LYS A 142 35.00 9.27 26.51
N LEU A 143 35.80 8.92 25.49
CA LEU A 143 35.31 8.66 24.16
C LEU A 143 34.46 7.39 24.12
N ILE A 144 34.92 6.34 24.81
CA ILE A 144 34.16 5.07 24.93
C ILE A 144 32.83 5.33 25.67
N SER A 145 32.81 6.23 26.67
CA SER A 145 31.58 6.64 27.35
C SER A 145 30.56 7.24 26.40
N VAL A 146 30.98 8.12 25.50
CA VAL A 146 30.10 8.74 24.50
C VAL A 146 29.56 7.65 23.52
N ALA A 147 30.43 6.78 23.03
CA ALA A 147 30.03 5.69 22.13
C ALA A 147 29.05 4.71 22.80
N LEU A 148 29.27 4.39 24.09
CA LEU A 148 28.36 3.53 24.85
C LEU A 148 26.97 4.16 24.99
N VAL A 149 26.88 5.44 25.37
CA VAL A 149 25.59 6.15 25.48
C VAL A 149 24.87 6.22 24.14
N GLN A 150 25.59 6.47 23.06
CA GLN A 150 25.00 6.52 21.71
C GLN A 150 24.45 5.15 21.28
N THR A 151 25.17 4.07 21.62
CA THR A 151 24.73 2.69 21.35
C THR A 151 23.44 2.37 22.12
N GLU A 152 23.40 2.66 23.41
CA GLU A 152 22.23 2.40 24.26
C GLU A 152 21.01 3.26 23.85
N ALA A 153 21.23 4.54 23.51
CA ALA A 153 20.17 5.42 23.00
C ALA A 153 19.58 4.90 21.69
N SER A 154 20.42 4.47 20.75
CA SER A 154 19.98 3.90 19.47
C SER A 154 19.18 2.62 19.64
N GLN A 155 19.66 1.69 20.48
CA GLN A 155 18.92 0.45 20.78
C GLN A 155 17.57 0.73 21.45
N SER A 156 17.52 1.72 22.37
CA SER A 156 16.28 2.14 23.01
C SER A 156 15.27 2.72 21.99
N LEU A 157 15.75 3.52 21.04
CA LEU A 157 14.92 4.09 19.96
C LEU A 157 14.37 2.99 19.06
N VAL A 158 15.18 2.02 18.66
CA VAL A 158 14.74 0.87 17.84
C VAL A 158 13.64 0.09 18.57
N LYS A 159 13.86 -0.30 19.83
CA LYS A 159 12.85 -1.01 20.65
C LYS A 159 11.57 -0.20 20.81
N LYS A 160 11.66 1.11 21.01
CA LYS A 160 10.49 1.98 21.13
C LYS A 160 9.74 2.10 19.81
N THR A 161 10.45 2.16 18.70
CA THR A 161 9.83 2.18 17.35
C THR A 161 9.12 0.87 17.07
N GLU A 162 9.73 -0.28 17.39
CA GLU A 162 9.10 -1.59 17.24
C GLU A 162 7.86 -1.74 18.13
N SER A 163 7.92 -1.28 19.40
CA SER A 163 6.76 -1.33 20.28
C SER A 163 5.62 -0.44 19.79
N LEU A 164 5.91 0.76 19.28
CA LEU A 164 4.92 1.66 18.69
C LEU A 164 4.31 1.09 17.39
N LEU A 165 5.10 0.39 16.58
CA LEU A 165 4.61 -0.32 15.40
C LEU A 165 3.70 -1.49 15.78
N LEU A 166 4.05 -2.24 16.84
CA LEU A 166 3.21 -3.31 17.39
C LEU A 166 1.91 -2.76 17.99
N GLU A 167 1.97 -1.69 18.76
CA GLU A 167 0.80 -1.02 19.33
C GLU A 167 -0.10 -0.45 18.22
N ARG A 168 0.48 0.21 17.23
CA ARG A 168 -0.23 0.67 16.02
C ARG A 168 -0.90 -0.51 15.29
N ASN A 169 -0.19 -1.62 15.10
CA ASN A 169 -0.74 -2.81 14.46
C ASN A 169 -1.86 -3.44 15.31
N THR A 170 -1.73 -3.44 16.62
CA THR A 170 -2.77 -3.94 17.53
C THR A 170 -4.02 -3.04 17.51
N LEU A 171 -3.84 -1.72 17.47
CA LEU A 171 -4.94 -0.76 17.29
C LEU A 171 -5.58 -0.87 15.89
N LEU A 172 -4.80 -1.13 14.86
CA LEU A 172 -5.30 -1.42 13.52
C LEU A 172 -6.06 -2.76 13.50
N HIS A 173 -5.60 -3.77 14.23
CA HIS A 173 -6.29 -5.07 14.35
C HIS A 173 -7.55 -5.01 15.21
N SER A 174 -7.64 -4.19 16.24
CA SER A 174 -8.88 -3.96 16.99
C SER A 174 -9.93 -3.22 16.14
N SER A 175 -9.52 -2.36 15.21
CA SER A 175 -10.40 -1.78 14.18
C SER A 175 -10.56 -2.69 12.94
N ALA A 176 -9.78 -3.76 12.80
CA ALA A 176 -9.82 -4.68 11.66
C ALA A 176 -11.17 -5.43 11.53
N GLY A 177 -11.90 -5.61 12.62
CA GLY A 177 -13.28 -6.10 12.58
C GLY A 177 -14.22 -5.16 11.81
N LEU A 178 -14.06 -3.86 12.00
CA LEU A 178 -14.89 -2.81 11.41
C LEU A 178 -14.54 -2.53 9.94
N PHE A 179 -13.24 -2.65 9.58
CA PHE A 179 -12.71 -2.40 8.23
C PHE A 179 -12.29 -3.68 7.48
N LYS A 180 -12.87 -4.82 7.84
CA LYS A 180 -12.50 -6.16 7.29
C LYS A 180 -12.39 -6.22 5.76
N ASP A 181 -13.18 -5.41 5.06
CA ASP A 181 -13.22 -5.36 3.61
C ASP A 181 -12.48 -4.15 3.01
N MET A 182 -11.89 -3.29 3.85
CA MET A 182 -11.15 -2.07 3.46
C MET A 182 -9.64 -2.29 3.62
N VAL A 183 -9.07 -3.19 2.82
CA VAL A 183 -7.68 -3.64 2.94
C VAL A 183 -6.70 -2.58 2.44
N GLY A 184 -5.65 -2.32 3.23
CA GLY A 184 -4.55 -1.41 2.92
C GLY A 184 -3.88 -0.86 4.16
N SER A 185 -2.61 -0.48 4.04
CA SER A 185 -1.79 0.08 5.11
C SER A 185 -1.00 1.32 4.67
N SER A 186 -1.11 1.71 3.39
CA SER A 186 -0.45 2.92 2.88
C SER A 186 -0.93 4.17 3.62
N ARG A 187 -0.07 5.19 3.72
CA ARG A 187 -0.41 6.47 4.36
C ARG A 187 -1.64 7.11 3.71
N ALA A 188 -1.70 7.10 2.37
CA ALA A 188 -2.85 7.63 1.65
C ALA A 188 -4.15 6.91 2.01
N TRP A 189 -4.09 5.57 2.16
CA TRP A 189 -5.26 4.77 2.52
C TRP A 189 -5.67 4.93 3.98
N THR A 190 -4.73 5.00 4.92
CA THR A 190 -5.04 5.22 6.35
C THR A 190 -5.73 6.56 6.59
N THR A 191 -5.35 7.63 5.87
CA THR A 191 -6.04 8.92 5.91
C THR A 191 -7.51 8.78 5.48
N VAL A 192 -7.81 7.99 4.44
CA VAL A 192 -9.18 7.70 4.01
C VAL A 192 -9.96 6.95 5.10
N LEU A 193 -9.36 5.94 5.73
CA LEU A 193 -10.01 5.18 6.82
C LEU A 193 -10.34 6.07 8.02
N ASP A 194 -9.46 6.99 8.37
CA ASP A 194 -9.69 7.93 9.47
C ASP A 194 -10.79 8.94 9.12
N SER A 195 -10.85 9.42 7.86
CA SER A 195 -11.95 10.26 7.37
C SER A 195 -13.30 9.52 7.39
N ILE A 196 -13.31 8.22 7.03
CA ILE A 196 -14.49 7.36 7.11
C ILE A 196 -14.99 7.24 8.55
N LYS A 197 -14.09 7.01 9.54
CA LYS A 197 -14.45 6.96 10.96
C LYS A 197 -15.10 8.26 11.42
N LEU A 198 -14.49 9.40 11.04
CA LEU A 198 -14.97 10.71 11.44
C LEU A 198 -16.38 10.98 10.90
N VAL A 199 -16.59 10.76 9.58
CA VAL A 199 -17.87 11.10 8.95
C VAL A 199 -18.97 10.10 9.27
N ALA A 200 -18.63 8.87 9.61
CA ALA A 200 -19.62 7.85 9.96
C ALA A 200 -20.48 8.25 11.16
N ALA A 201 -19.90 8.96 12.13
CA ALA A 201 -20.61 9.43 13.32
C ALA A 201 -21.61 10.58 13.08
N SER A 202 -21.61 11.18 11.88
CA SER A 202 -22.50 12.27 11.49
C SER A 202 -23.54 11.83 10.48
N ASP A 203 -24.64 12.59 10.34
CA ASP A 203 -25.63 12.39 9.27
C ASP A 203 -25.35 13.26 8.03
N ALA A 204 -24.21 13.95 7.98
CA ALA A 204 -23.84 14.79 6.85
C ALA A 204 -23.79 13.99 5.53
N PRO A 205 -24.21 14.58 4.41
CA PRO A 205 -23.97 14.04 3.08
C PRO A 205 -22.49 13.81 2.83
N VAL A 206 -22.14 12.70 2.15
CA VAL A 206 -20.75 12.37 1.81
C VAL A 206 -20.63 12.22 0.30
N LEU A 207 -19.67 12.95 -0.29
CA LEU A 207 -19.33 12.81 -1.70
C LEU A 207 -18.03 12.03 -1.85
N ILE A 208 -18.12 10.80 -2.34
CA ILE A 208 -16.97 9.93 -2.56
C ILE A 208 -16.48 10.09 -4.01
N SER A 209 -15.30 10.69 -4.18
CA SER A 209 -14.64 10.82 -5.48
C SER A 209 -13.52 9.79 -5.62
N GLY A 210 -13.22 9.41 -6.86
CA GLY A 210 -12.11 8.50 -7.17
C GLY A 210 -12.34 7.70 -8.45
N GLU A 211 -11.25 7.22 -9.02
CA GLU A 211 -11.27 6.44 -10.27
C GLU A 211 -12.16 5.20 -10.18
N THR A 212 -12.59 4.72 -11.33
CA THR A 212 -13.34 3.45 -11.39
C THR A 212 -12.51 2.31 -10.81
N GLY A 213 -13.15 1.52 -9.91
CA GLY A 213 -12.51 0.36 -9.30
C GLY A 213 -11.67 0.63 -8.06
N THR A 214 -11.64 1.86 -7.50
CA THR A 214 -10.95 2.20 -6.25
C THR A 214 -11.63 1.67 -4.99
N GLY A 215 -12.94 1.31 -5.08
CA GLY A 215 -13.71 0.76 -3.96
C GLY A 215 -14.71 1.75 -3.35
N LYS A 216 -15.24 2.71 -4.11
CA LYS A 216 -16.23 3.72 -3.68
C LYS A 216 -17.45 3.08 -2.99
N GLU A 217 -18.03 2.04 -3.57
CA GLU A 217 -19.16 1.31 -2.98
C GLU A 217 -18.79 0.68 -1.63
N GLN A 218 -17.59 0.10 -1.53
CA GLN A 218 -17.13 -0.48 -0.27
C GLN A 218 -16.93 0.58 0.82
N ALA A 219 -16.42 1.76 0.45
CA ALA A 219 -16.32 2.90 1.37
C ALA A 219 -17.72 3.35 1.86
N ALA A 220 -18.68 3.49 0.95
CA ALA A 220 -20.05 3.85 1.30
C ALA A 220 -20.71 2.83 2.26
N ARG A 221 -20.56 1.52 1.99
CA ARG A 221 -21.03 0.45 2.87
C ARG A 221 -20.37 0.49 4.24
N THR A 222 -19.09 0.83 4.29
CA THR A 222 -18.34 0.94 5.55
C THR A 222 -18.80 2.15 6.35
N ILE A 223 -19.00 3.31 5.72
CA ILE A 223 -19.57 4.51 6.36
C ILE A 223 -20.92 4.18 6.98
N HIS A 224 -21.81 3.51 6.24
CA HIS A 224 -23.13 3.10 6.76
C HIS A 224 -23.00 2.15 7.95
N LYS A 225 -22.18 1.10 7.86
CA LYS A 225 -21.95 0.13 8.95
C LYS A 225 -21.39 0.75 10.22
N LEU A 226 -20.64 1.84 10.11
CA LEU A 226 -20.08 2.56 11.25
C LEU A 226 -20.96 3.71 11.75
N SER A 227 -22.09 3.97 11.10
CA SER A 227 -22.99 5.07 11.43
C SER A 227 -24.03 4.69 12.50
N THR A 228 -24.75 5.67 13.01
CA THR A 228 -25.92 5.49 13.86
C THR A 228 -27.06 4.74 13.18
N ARG A 229 -27.01 4.61 11.83
CA ARG A 229 -28.00 3.93 11.00
C ARG A 229 -27.55 2.54 10.53
N ALA A 230 -26.53 1.93 11.18
CA ALA A 230 -25.94 0.63 10.78
C ALA A 230 -26.96 -0.52 10.63
N GLU A 231 -27.96 -0.54 11.49
CA GLU A 231 -29.05 -1.55 11.50
C GLU A 231 -30.27 -1.16 10.63
N LYS A 232 -30.19 0.00 9.95
CA LYS A 232 -31.23 0.50 9.09
C LYS A 232 -30.98 0.14 7.61
N PRO A 233 -31.93 0.33 6.70
CA PRO A 233 -31.75 0.02 5.29
C PRO A 233 -30.56 0.75 4.67
N PHE A 234 -29.75 0.03 3.86
CA PHE A 234 -28.78 0.60 2.94
C PHE A 234 -29.24 0.32 1.52
N ILE A 235 -29.70 1.34 0.81
CA ILE A 235 -30.27 1.23 -0.53
C ILE A 235 -29.26 1.74 -1.58
N PRO A 236 -28.58 0.87 -2.32
CA PRO A 236 -27.71 1.29 -3.42
C PRO A 236 -28.53 1.57 -4.68
N VAL A 237 -28.15 2.63 -5.39
CA VAL A 237 -28.68 3.03 -6.69
C VAL A 237 -27.50 3.37 -7.59
N ASN A 238 -27.37 2.70 -8.72
CA ASN A 238 -26.39 3.08 -9.74
C ASN A 238 -27.07 3.99 -10.77
N CYS A 239 -26.68 5.28 -10.78
CA CYS A 239 -27.29 6.29 -11.63
C CYS A 239 -27.02 6.02 -13.12
N SER A 240 -25.86 5.46 -13.50
CA SER A 240 -25.55 5.14 -14.88
C SER A 240 -26.38 3.95 -15.44
N ALA A 241 -26.95 3.13 -14.57
CA ALA A 241 -27.80 2.00 -14.96
C ALA A 241 -29.28 2.38 -15.06
N LEU A 242 -29.67 3.58 -14.66
CA LEU A 242 -31.06 4.04 -14.74
C LEU A 242 -31.43 4.34 -16.20
N VAL A 243 -32.49 3.73 -16.65
CA VAL A 243 -33.10 4.09 -17.94
C VAL A 243 -33.77 5.45 -17.79
N GLN A 244 -33.39 6.44 -18.60
CA GLN A 244 -33.82 7.84 -18.47
C GLN A 244 -35.34 7.98 -18.31
N SER A 245 -36.14 7.26 -19.08
CA SER A 245 -37.62 7.27 -19.01
C SER A 245 -38.21 6.66 -17.72
N LEU A 246 -37.43 5.87 -16.98
CA LEU A 246 -37.87 5.19 -15.75
C LEU A 246 -37.13 5.69 -14.50
N ALA A 247 -36.09 6.48 -14.68
CA ALA A 247 -35.20 6.91 -13.61
C ALA A 247 -35.96 7.66 -12.48
N GLU A 248 -36.90 8.51 -12.84
CA GLU A 248 -37.74 9.22 -11.90
C GLU A 248 -38.62 8.27 -11.08
N SER A 249 -39.27 7.32 -11.76
CA SER A 249 -40.12 6.31 -11.12
C SER A 249 -39.32 5.35 -10.21
N GLU A 250 -38.07 5.01 -10.60
CA GLU A 250 -37.18 4.20 -9.74
C GLU A 250 -36.77 4.94 -8.46
N LEU A 251 -36.42 6.23 -8.58
CA LEU A 251 -35.97 7.03 -7.42
C LEU A 251 -37.12 7.42 -6.50
N PHE A 252 -38.21 7.97 -7.05
CA PHE A 252 -39.30 8.58 -6.28
C PHE A 252 -40.57 7.73 -6.21
N GLY A 253 -40.67 6.65 -7.00
CA GLY A 253 -41.86 5.83 -7.07
C GLY A 253 -42.94 6.39 -8.02
N HIS A 254 -44.02 5.64 -8.23
CA HIS A 254 -45.14 6.08 -9.06
C HIS A 254 -46.48 5.65 -8.49
N GLU A 255 -47.52 6.45 -8.78
CA GLU A 255 -48.88 6.10 -8.55
C GLU A 255 -49.46 5.24 -9.67
N LYS A 256 -50.54 4.51 -9.39
CA LYS A 256 -51.20 3.71 -10.41
C LYS A 256 -51.70 4.63 -11.57
N GLY A 257 -51.35 4.28 -12.79
CA GLY A 257 -51.76 5.02 -13.99
C GLY A 257 -50.85 6.21 -14.36
N ALA A 258 -49.69 6.40 -13.66
CA ALA A 258 -48.77 7.51 -13.91
C ALA A 258 -48.19 7.51 -15.34
N PHE A 259 -48.06 6.35 -15.98
CA PHE A 259 -47.59 6.18 -17.36
C PHE A 259 -48.12 4.87 -17.94
N SER A 260 -47.98 4.68 -19.27
CA SER A 260 -48.37 3.43 -19.93
C SER A 260 -47.54 2.27 -19.42
N GLY A 261 -48.12 1.37 -18.60
CA GLY A 261 -47.46 0.27 -17.89
C GLY A 261 -47.43 0.40 -16.34
N ALA A 262 -47.87 1.52 -15.79
CA ALA A 262 -48.03 1.70 -14.35
C ALA A 262 -49.29 0.98 -13.81
N ALA A 263 -49.30 -0.37 -13.80
CA ALA A 263 -50.43 -1.17 -13.38
C ALA A 263 -50.80 -1.05 -11.91
N GLY A 264 -49.86 -0.63 -11.06
CA GLY A 264 -50.03 -0.49 -9.60
C GLY A 264 -49.15 0.62 -9.01
N LEU A 265 -49.36 0.93 -7.74
CA LEU A 265 -48.47 1.79 -6.96
C LEU A 265 -47.14 1.10 -6.72
N ARG A 266 -45.99 1.80 -6.92
CA ARG A 266 -44.65 1.32 -6.61
C ARG A 266 -43.88 2.34 -5.76
N LYS A 267 -43.30 1.89 -4.65
CA LYS A 267 -42.43 2.69 -3.80
C LYS A 267 -41.10 2.96 -4.49
N GLY A 268 -40.60 4.18 -4.37
CA GLY A 268 -39.27 4.60 -4.87
C GLY A 268 -38.15 4.27 -3.90
N ARG A 269 -36.91 4.46 -4.36
CA ARG A 269 -35.70 4.21 -3.58
C ARG A 269 -35.62 5.08 -2.33
N PHE A 270 -36.10 6.33 -2.38
CA PHE A 270 -36.18 7.22 -1.22
C PHE A 270 -37.11 6.69 -0.13
N GLU A 271 -38.28 6.16 -0.51
CA GLU A 271 -39.20 5.54 0.46
C GLU A 271 -38.61 4.26 1.09
N LEU A 272 -37.88 3.47 0.28
CA LEU A 272 -37.23 2.23 0.76
C LEU A 272 -36.02 2.52 1.68
N ALA A 273 -35.43 3.70 1.55
CA ALA A 273 -34.28 4.14 2.35
C ALA A 273 -34.69 4.92 3.61
N ASP A 274 -35.98 5.09 3.86
CA ASP A 274 -36.47 5.88 5.01
C ASP A 274 -35.91 5.38 6.35
N GLY A 275 -35.42 6.30 7.17
CA GLY A 275 -34.67 6.04 8.40
C GLY A 275 -33.27 5.47 8.20
N GLY A 276 -32.84 5.20 6.96
CA GLY A 276 -31.59 4.56 6.60
C GLY A 276 -30.63 5.42 5.77
N THR A 277 -29.97 4.78 4.79
CA THR A 277 -28.98 5.41 3.92
C THR A 277 -29.27 5.09 2.46
N LEU A 278 -29.30 6.11 1.60
CA LEU A 278 -29.35 5.97 0.15
C LEU A 278 -27.93 6.20 -0.40
N PHE A 279 -27.42 5.25 -1.13
CA PHE A 279 -26.15 5.35 -1.81
C PHE A 279 -26.37 5.56 -3.32
N LEU A 280 -25.95 6.73 -3.81
CA LEU A 280 -26.04 7.12 -5.22
C LEU A 280 -24.67 6.90 -5.87
N ASP A 281 -24.49 5.77 -6.58
CA ASP A 281 -23.26 5.47 -7.31
C ASP A 281 -23.30 6.13 -8.70
N GLU A 282 -22.17 6.68 -9.13
CA GLU A 282 -21.96 7.44 -10.37
C GLU A 282 -23.00 8.56 -10.51
N VAL A 283 -23.10 9.40 -9.45
CA VAL A 283 -24.10 10.50 -9.37
C VAL A 283 -23.94 11.53 -10.50
N GLY A 284 -22.75 11.65 -11.08
CA GLY A 284 -22.49 12.50 -12.24
C GLY A 284 -23.26 12.10 -13.50
N ASP A 285 -23.73 10.85 -13.57
CA ASP A 285 -24.55 10.34 -14.69
C ASP A 285 -26.06 10.51 -14.43
N LEU A 286 -26.46 11.15 -13.32
CA LEU A 286 -27.88 11.42 -13.05
C LEU A 286 -28.46 12.37 -14.12
N PRO A 287 -29.57 12.00 -14.78
CA PRO A 287 -30.22 12.86 -15.75
C PRO A 287 -30.47 14.28 -15.23
N PHE A 288 -30.16 15.30 -16.04
CA PHE A 288 -30.20 16.71 -15.62
C PHE A 288 -31.58 17.12 -15.09
N ASP A 289 -32.65 16.60 -15.70
CA ASP A 289 -34.05 16.87 -15.32
C ASP A 289 -34.40 16.33 -13.92
N LEU A 290 -33.66 15.35 -13.39
CA LEU A 290 -33.89 14.79 -12.07
C LEU A 290 -33.09 15.47 -10.97
N GLN A 291 -32.04 16.20 -11.33
CA GLN A 291 -31.19 16.91 -10.35
C GLN A 291 -31.96 17.92 -9.49
N PRO A 292 -32.92 18.74 -10.02
CA PRO A 292 -33.75 19.60 -9.20
C PRO A 292 -34.63 18.88 -8.17
N LYS A 293 -35.15 17.68 -8.56
CA LYS A 293 -35.95 16.86 -7.65
C LYS A 293 -35.11 16.25 -6.54
N LEU A 294 -33.90 15.76 -6.88
CA LEU A 294 -32.93 15.29 -5.89
C LEU A 294 -32.56 16.43 -4.92
N LEU A 295 -32.30 17.64 -5.43
CA LEU A 295 -31.99 18.80 -4.61
C LEU A 295 -33.11 19.11 -3.61
N ARG A 296 -34.38 19.08 -4.05
CA ARG A 296 -35.54 19.33 -3.17
C ARG A 296 -35.59 18.29 -2.02
N VAL A 297 -35.33 17.01 -2.31
CA VAL A 297 -35.31 16.00 -1.25
C VAL A 297 -34.14 16.21 -0.28
N LEU A 298 -32.95 16.60 -0.79
CA LEU A 298 -31.79 16.91 0.06
C LEU A 298 -32.00 18.16 0.96
N GLN A 299 -32.87 19.08 0.55
CA GLN A 299 -33.16 20.31 1.31
C GLN A 299 -34.28 20.10 2.32
N ASP A 300 -35.42 19.56 1.86
CA ASP A 300 -36.68 19.54 2.60
C ASP A 300 -37.03 18.14 3.17
N GLY A 301 -36.33 17.08 2.73
CA GLY A 301 -36.68 15.70 3.07
C GLY A 301 -38.00 15.23 2.46
N LYS A 302 -38.52 15.94 1.43
CA LYS A 302 -39.86 15.73 0.86
C LYS A 302 -39.80 15.55 -0.65
N PHE A 303 -40.65 14.67 -1.17
CA PHE A 303 -40.81 14.43 -2.61
C PHE A 303 -42.25 13.97 -2.92
N GLU A 304 -42.55 13.87 -4.21
CA GLU A 304 -43.83 13.40 -4.73
C GLU A 304 -43.56 12.22 -5.68
N ARG A 305 -44.44 11.24 -5.70
CA ARG A 305 -44.40 10.15 -6.69
C ARG A 305 -44.75 10.65 -8.08
N VAL A 306 -44.27 9.99 -9.10
CA VAL A 306 -44.67 10.25 -10.49
C VAL A 306 -46.18 10.05 -10.64
N GLY A 307 -46.89 11.06 -11.13
CA GLY A 307 -48.34 11.07 -11.28
C GLY A 307 -49.13 11.22 -9.98
N GLY A 308 -48.46 11.55 -8.86
CA GLY A 308 -49.11 11.85 -7.58
C GLY A 308 -48.89 13.28 -7.13
N GLU A 309 -49.83 13.80 -6.35
CA GLU A 309 -49.76 15.16 -5.75
C GLU A 309 -49.44 15.12 -4.26
N LYS A 310 -49.40 13.90 -3.66
CA LYS A 310 -49.14 13.73 -2.24
C LYS A 310 -47.66 13.87 -1.93
N SER A 311 -47.33 14.86 -1.09
CA SER A 311 -45.97 15.03 -0.56
C SER A 311 -45.67 13.91 0.45
N ILE A 312 -44.52 13.22 0.26
CA ILE A 312 -44.02 12.14 1.09
C ILE A 312 -42.74 12.66 1.76
N SER A 313 -42.62 12.46 3.07
CA SER A 313 -41.40 12.77 3.83
C SER A 313 -40.59 11.51 4.04
N ALA A 314 -39.26 11.59 3.84
CA ALA A 314 -38.32 10.51 4.17
C ALA A 314 -37.07 11.10 4.82
N ASP A 315 -36.67 10.50 5.94
CA ASP A 315 -35.41 10.80 6.63
C ASP A 315 -34.30 9.91 6.11
N VAL A 316 -33.52 10.38 5.14
CA VAL A 316 -32.54 9.57 4.44
C VAL A 316 -31.15 10.23 4.50
N ARG A 317 -30.16 9.52 5.03
CA ARG A 317 -28.76 9.90 4.89
C ARG A 317 -28.27 9.63 3.46
N ILE A 318 -27.66 10.61 2.82
CA ILE A 318 -27.15 10.49 1.44
C ILE A 318 -25.63 10.25 1.45
N ILE A 319 -25.21 9.24 0.70
CA ILE A 319 -23.82 9.02 0.30
C ILE A 319 -23.80 8.97 -1.23
N ALA A 320 -23.09 9.88 -1.88
CA ALA A 320 -22.94 9.94 -3.32
C ALA A 320 -21.52 9.52 -3.73
N ALA A 321 -21.38 8.87 -4.88
CA ALA A 321 -20.08 8.50 -5.43
C ALA A 321 -20.00 8.90 -6.91
N THR A 322 -18.80 9.27 -7.36
CA THR A 322 -18.54 9.64 -8.75
C THR A 322 -17.10 9.34 -9.16
N ASN A 323 -16.88 9.06 -10.44
CA ASN A 323 -15.56 8.92 -11.05
C ASN A 323 -15.18 10.09 -11.96
N ILE A 324 -16.10 11.07 -12.16
CA ILE A 324 -15.85 12.28 -12.94
C ILE A 324 -15.69 13.50 -12.03
N ASN A 325 -15.08 14.54 -12.58
CA ASN A 325 -14.99 15.84 -11.92
C ASN A 325 -16.32 16.58 -12.05
N LEU A 326 -17.08 16.67 -10.96
CA LEU A 326 -18.39 17.34 -10.96
C LEU A 326 -18.27 18.86 -11.20
N ALA A 327 -17.17 19.51 -10.79
CA ALA A 327 -16.95 20.92 -11.06
C ALA A 327 -16.79 21.19 -12.58
N GLU A 328 -16.13 20.30 -13.31
CA GLU A 328 -16.08 20.35 -14.77
C GLU A 328 -17.48 20.09 -15.38
N ALA A 329 -18.20 19.10 -14.86
CA ALA A 329 -19.57 18.81 -15.30
C ALA A 329 -20.53 20.00 -15.09
N VAL A 330 -20.33 20.80 -14.04
CA VAL A 330 -21.07 22.05 -13.82
C VAL A 330 -20.73 23.09 -14.91
N THR A 331 -19.45 23.27 -15.22
CA THR A 331 -19.05 24.24 -16.28
C THR A 331 -19.55 23.82 -17.66
N GLU A 332 -19.70 22.52 -17.89
CA GLU A 332 -20.27 21.96 -19.12
C GLU A 332 -21.82 21.97 -19.17
N GLY A 333 -22.49 22.44 -18.11
CA GLY A 333 -23.96 22.45 -18.00
C GLY A 333 -24.60 21.06 -17.85
N LYS A 334 -23.82 20.03 -17.49
CA LYS A 334 -24.29 18.65 -17.28
C LYS A 334 -24.70 18.37 -15.85
N PHE A 335 -24.19 19.14 -14.90
CA PHE A 335 -24.50 19.03 -13.49
C PHE A 335 -24.85 20.41 -12.90
N ARG A 336 -25.78 20.43 -11.93
CA ARG A 336 -26.18 21.70 -11.31
C ARG A 336 -25.25 22.08 -10.18
N GLU A 337 -24.88 23.33 -10.12
CA GLU A 337 -23.97 23.86 -9.08
C GLU A 337 -24.59 23.78 -7.68
N ASP A 338 -25.91 24.11 -7.55
CA ASP A 338 -26.62 24.03 -6.28
C ASP A 338 -26.69 22.60 -5.70
N LEU A 339 -26.88 21.63 -6.56
CA LEU A 339 -26.83 20.21 -6.15
C LEU A 339 -25.42 19.78 -5.71
N LEU A 340 -24.39 20.24 -6.42
CA LEU A 340 -23.01 19.95 -6.06
C LEU A 340 -22.71 20.43 -4.63
N TYR A 341 -23.01 21.70 -4.31
CA TYR A 341 -22.81 22.24 -2.96
C TYR A 341 -23.58 21.49 -1.87
N ARG A 342 -24.74 20.92 -2.21
CA ARG A 342 -25.52 20.13 -1.24
C ARG A 342 -25.02 18.72 -1.02
N LEU A 343 -24.36 18.13 -2.03
CA LEU A 343 -23.73 16.80 -1.94
C LEU A 343 -22.33 16.87 -1.35
N ASP A 344 -21.56 17.90 -1.65
CA ASP A 344 -20.16 18.08 -1.29
C ASP A 344 -19.97 18.72 0.10
N VAL A 345 -20.72 18.23 1.08
CA VAL A 345 -20.58 18.66 2.49
C VAL A 345 -19.36 18.00 3.13
N PHE A 346 -19.15 16.72 2.86
CA PHE A 346 -17.94 16.01 3.29
C PHE A 346 -17.31 15.29 2.09
N PRO A 347 -16.29 15.89 1.48
CA PRO A 347 -15.57 15.26 0.38
C PRO A 347 -14.67 14.12 0.89
N LEU A 348 -14.74 12.95 0.25
CA LEU A 348 -13.90 11.80 0.51
C LEU A 348 -13.25 11.31 -0.79
N ASN A 349 -11.98 11.63 -0.98
CA ASN A 349 -11.26 11.22 -2.18
C ASN A 349 -10.55 9.88 -1.96
N LEU A 350 -10.87 8.87 -2.79
CA LEU A 350 -10.21 7.57 -2.76
C LEU A 350 -9.00 7.56 -3.70
N PRO A 351 -7.78 7.39 -3.17
CA PRO A 351 -6.57 7.37 -3.99
C PRO A 351 -6.57 6.15 -4.92
N PRO A 352 -6.10 6.31 -6.17
CA PRO A 352 -5.92 5.20 -7.08
C PRO A 352 -4.85 4.23 -6.54
N LEU A 353 -4.90 2.96 -6.94
CA LEU A 353 -4.04 1.90 -6.40
C LEU A 353 -2.54 2.20 -6.59
N ARG A 354 -2.16 2.87 -7.68
CA ARG A 354 -0.78 3.29 -7.95
C ARG A 354 -0.21 4.30 -6.95
N GLU A 355 -1.07 5.01 -6.20
CA GLU A 355 -0.69 5.96 -5.13
C GLU A 355 -0.77 5.35 -3.72
N ARG A 356 -1.03 4.05 -3.63
CA ARG A 356 -1.16 3.29 -2.40
C ARG A 356 0.02 2.34 -2.25
N ASP A 357 1.16 2.90 -1.85
CA ASP A 357 2.42 2.15 -1.72
C ASP A 357 2.29 0.90 -0.84
N GLY A 358 2.68 -0.25 -1.38
CA GLY A 358 2.63 -1.54 -0.70
C GLY A 358 1.25 -2.22 -0.65
N ASP A 359 0.15 -1.50 -0.87
CA ASP A 359 -1.20 -2.06 -0.76
C ASP A 359 -1.53 -3.08 -1.84
N THR A 360 -0.87 -2.99 -3.00
CA THR A 360 -1.08 -3.96 -4.11
C THR A 360 -0.81 -5.40 -3.66
N ALA A 361 0.29 -5.64 -2.95
CA ALA A 361 0.64 -6.96 -2.45
C ALA A 361 -0.34 -7.44 -1.36
N LEU A 362 -0.72 -6.54 -0.43
CA LEU A 362 -1.68 -6.83 0.63
C LEU A 362 -3.07 -7.20 0.07
N LEU A 363 -3.54 -6.44 -0.93
CA LEU A 363 -4.80 -6.70 -1.60
C LEU A 363 -4.78 -8.03 -2.37
N ALA A 364 -3.69 -8.32 -3.08
CA ALA A 364 -3.52 -9.58 -3.80
C ALA A 364 -3.59 -10.78 -2.82
N GLU A 365 -2.85 -10.72 -1.72
CA GLU A 365 -2.87 -11.76 -0.69
C GLU A 365 -4.26 -11.90 -0.04
N HIS A 366 -4.96 -10.80 0.21
CA HIS A 366 -6.33 -10.80 0.71
C HIS A 366 -7.29 -11.53 -0.26
N PHE A 367 -7.19 -11.27 -1.56
CA PHE A 367 -8.02 -11.96 -2.55
C PHE A 367 -7.70 -13.45 -2.65
N ILE A 368 -6.42 -13.82 -2.61
CA ILE A 368 -5.99 -15.21 -2.56
C ILE A 368 -6.51 -15.88 -1.29
N GLY A 369 -6.41 -15.21 -0.13
CA GLY A 369 -6.95 -15.72 1.13
C GLY A 369 -8.46 -16.01 1.09
N LYS A 370 -9.24 -15.23 0.33
CA LYS A 370 -10.66 -15.52 0.05
C LYS A 370 -10.83 -16.75 -0.86
N ILE A 371 -9.94 -16.93 -1.84
CA ILE A 371 -9.99 -18.04 -2.79
C ILE A 371 -9.52 -19.35 -2.15
N ARG A 372 -8.54 -19.33 -1.27
CA ARG A 372 -8.06 -20.50 -0.49
C ARG A 372 -9.17 -21.22 0.30
N LYS A 373 -10.26 -20.52 0.59
CA LYS A 373 -11.45 -21.13 1.23
C LYS A 373 -12.28 -22.01 0.29
N ARG A 374 -11.98 -22.04 -1.00
CA ARG A 374 -12.67 -22.86 -2.00
C ARG A 374 -11.91 -24.19 -2.16
N PRO A 375 -12.63 -25.32 -2.28
CA PRO A 375 -12.01 -26.62 -2.52
C PRO A 375 -11.07 -26.61 -3.74
N GLY A 376 -9.87 -27.16 -3.58
CA GLY A 376 -8.85 -27.27 -4.63
C GLY A 376 -7.92 -26.04 -4.77
N PHE A 377 -8.06 -25.01 -3.92
CA PHE A 377 -7.23 -23.79 -3.96
C PHE A 377 -6.51 -23.48 -2.63
N GLU A 378 -6.52 -24.41 -1.67
CA GLU A 378 -6.03 -24.23 -0.31
C GLU A 378 -4.55 -23.86 -0.27
N ASN A 379 -3.75 -24.40 -1.19
CA ASN A 379 -2.29 -24.26 -1.24
C ASN A 379 -1.82 -23.13 -2.18
N THR A 380 -2.73 -22.26 -2.65
CA THR A 380 -2.37 -21.17 -3.55
C THR A 380 -1.50 -20.14 -2.84
N VAL A 381 -0.31 -19.85 -3.37
CA VAL A 381 0.63 -18.87 -2.83
C VAL A 381 1.19 -17.97 -3.94
N LEU A 382 1.62 -16.74 -3.59
CA LEU A 382 2.34 -15.85 -4.51
C LEU A 382 3.85 -16.12 -4.42
N SER A 383 4.50 -16.31 -5.58
CA SER A 383 5.96 -16.28 -5.65
C SER A 383 6.50 -14.86 -5.49
N LYS A 384 7.78 -14.71 -5.14
CA LYS A 384 8.46 -13.40 -5.08
C LYS A 384 8.38 -12.67 -6.44
N SER A 385 8.58 -13.39 -7.54
CA SER A 385 8.50 -12.82 -8.91
C SER A 385 7.09 -12.31 -9.25
N ALA A 386 6.04 -12.95 -8.73
CA ALA A 386 4.67 -12.49 -8.89
C ALA A 386 4.43 -11.18 -8.11
N ILE A 387 4.89 -11.11 -6.87
CA ILE A 387 4.77 -9.88 -6.05
C ILE A 387 5.48 -8.70 -6.73
N GLU A 388 6.72 -8.89 -7.18
CA GLU A 388 7.46 -7.84 -7.89
C GLU A 388 6.76 -7.36 -9.16
N ARG A 389 6.16 -8.29 -9.92
CA ARG A 389 5.39 -7.94 -11.10
C ARG A 389 4.11 -7.18 -10.76
N LEU A 390 3.37 -7.60 -9.73
CA LEU A 390 2.17 -6.89 -9.25
C LEU A 390 2.48 -5.45 -8.86
N MET A 391 3.61 -5.19 -8.21
CA MET A 391 4.02 -3.85 -7.79
C MET A 391 4.42 -2.94 -8.97
N LYS A 392 4.84 -3.50 -10.11
CA LYS A 392 5.27 -2.74 -11.30
C LYS A 392 4.12 -2.37 -12.25
N LEU A 393 2.94 -2.99 -12.09
CA LEU A 393 1.80 -2.74 -12.98
C LEU A 393 1.07 -1.43 -12.61
N PRO A 394 0.58 -0.66 -13.60
CA PRO A 394 0.01 0.67 -13.38
C PRO A 394 -1.42 0.66 -12.81
N TRP A 395 -2.10 -0.48 -12.82
CA TRP A 395 -3.44 -0.71 -12.27
C TRP A 395 -4.46 0.38 -12.64
N ARG A 396 -4.64 0.66 -13.94
CA ARG A 396 -5.60 1.67 -14.44
C ARG A 396 -7.04 1.37 -14.03
N GLY A 397 -7.41 0.09 -13.88
CA GLY A 397 -8.69 -0.36 -13.34
C GLY A 397 -8.70 -0.60 -11.84
N ASN A 398 -7.63 -0.14 -11.15
CA ASN A 398 -7.49 -0.15 -9.69
C ASN A 398 -7.71 -1.53 -9.05
N VAL A 399 -8.39 -1.58 -7.91
CA VAL A 399 -8.64 -2.81 -7.14
C VAL A 399 -9.51 -3.81 -7.91
N ARG A 400 -10.42 -3.32 -8.76
CA ARG A 400 -11.26 -4.20 -9.62
C ARG A 400 -10.42 -4.95 -10.64
N GLU A 401 -9.45 -4.28 -11.25
CA GLU A 401 -8.52 -4.91 -12.19
C GLU A 401 -7.60 -5.90 -11.47
N LEU A 402 -7.00 -5.49 -10.35
CA LEU A 402 -6.14 -6.35 -9.53
C LEU A 402 -6.86 -7.64 -9.14
N LYS A 403 -8.11 -7.54 -8.64
CA LYS A 403 -8.93 -8.71 -8.30
C LYS A 403 -9.10 -9.66 -9.48
N ASN A 404 -9.45 -9.14 -10.64
CA ASN A 404 -9.66 -9.94 -11.84
C ASN A 404 -8.37 -10.62 -12.34
N VAL A 405 -7.22 -9.92 -12.24
CA VAL A 405 -5.90 -10.47 -12.61
C VAL A 405 -5.51 -11.59 -11.64
N VAL A 406 -5.70 -11.39 -10.34
CA VAL A 406 -5.41 -12.39 -9.31
C VAL A 406 -6.31 -13.63 -9.49
N GLU A 407 -7.61 -13.44 -9.65
CA GLU A 407 -8.56 -14.57 -9.88
C GLU A 407 -8.17 -15.39 -11.12
N ARG A 408 -7.81 -14.72 -12.19
CA ARG A 408 -7.31 -15.39 -13.41
C ARG A 408 -6.00 -16.13 -13.17
N ALA A 409 -5.05 -15.51 -12.47
CA ALA A 409 -3.75 -16.10 -12.14
C ALA A 409 -3.90 -17.37 -11.31
N VAL A 410 -4.83 -17.40 -10.35
CA VAL A 410 -5.14 -18.58 -9.54
C VAL A 410 -5.64 -19.74 -10.43
N ILE A 411 -6.50 -19.44 -11.39
CA ILE A 411 -7.02 -20.45 -12.35
C ILE A 411 -5.87 -21.00 -13.21
N LEU A 412 -5.02 -20.12 -13.74
CA LEU A 412 -3.88 -20.51 -14.58
C LEU A 412 -2.83 -21.32 -13.80
N ALA A 413 -2.62 -20.99 -12.54
CA ALA A 413 -1.72 -21.71 -11.63
C ALA A 413 -2.35 -23.02 -11.09
N GLN A 414 -3.62 -23.33 -11.42
CA GLN A 414 -4.34 -24.53 -10.96
C GLN A 414 -4.30 -24.71 -9.43
N GLY A 415 -4.42 -23.63 -8.68
CA GLY A 415 -4.40 -23.65 -7.21
C GLY A 415 -3.01 -23.86 -6.57
N LYS A 416 -1.94 -23.80 -7.39
CA LYS A 416 -0.54 -23.94 -6.94
C LYS A 416 0.12 -22.56 -6.79
N GLU A 417 1.46 -22.52 -6.89
CA GLU A 417 2.24 -21.28 -6.83
C GLU A 417 1.98 -20.38 -8.03
N ILE A 418 1.53 -19.13 -7.76
CA ILE A 418 1.33 -18.10 -8.78
C ILE A 418 2.68 -17.45 -9.09
N ARG A 419 3.13 -17.54 -10.34
CA ARG A 419 4.34 -16.92 -10.85
C ARG A 419 4.03 -15.69 -11.70
N ALA A 420 5.05 -14.90 -12.03
CA ALA A 420 4.91 -13.69 -12.84
C ALA A 420 4.21 -13.96 -14.20
N GLU A 421 4.43 -15.11 -14.81
CA GLU A 421 3.83 -15.52 -16.09
C GLU A 421 2.30 -15.68 -16.03
N HIS A 422 1.75 -16.06 -14.86
CA HIS A 422 0.30 -16.20 -14.66
C HIS A 422 -0.41 -14.84 -14.54
N LEU A 423 0.33 -13.76 -14.25
CA LEU A 423 -0.20 -12.40 -14.13
C LEU A 423 -0.32 -11.75 -15.50
N VAL A 424 -1.39 -12.06 -16.18
CA VAL A 424 -1.68 -11.52 -17.52
C VAL A 424 -2.53 -10.26 -17.36
N PRO A 425 -2.03 -9.06 -17.73
CA PRO A 425 -2.82 -7.83 -17.74
C PRO A 425 -4.08 -7.96 -18.58
N GLY A 426 -5.09 -7.14 -18.28
CA GLY A 426 -6.35 -7.14 -19.02
C GLY A 426 -6.17 -6.79 -20.50
N THR A 427 -7.18 -7.14 -21.33
CA THR A 427 -7.16 -6.96 -22.79
C THR A 427 -6.86 -5.51 -23.23
N ARG A 428 -7.23 -4.50 -22.42
CA ARG A 428 -6.95 -3.09 -22.71
C ARG A 428 -5.45 -2.74 -22.69
N GLU A 429 -4.66 -3.38 -21.83
CA GLU A 429 -3.20 -3.17 -21.82
C GLU A 429 -2.50 -3.86 -22.98
N ARG A 430 -3.03 -4.99 -23.47
CA ARG A 430 -2.51 -5.62 -24.70
C ARG A 430 -2.65 -4.71 -25.91
N TYR A 431 -3.77 -3.97 -26.02
CA TYR A 431 -3.95 -2.98 -27.07
C TYR A 431 -3.00 -1.77 -26.93
N ALA A 432 -2.73 -1.31 -25.70
CA ALA A 432 -1.81 -0.20 -25.46
C ALA A 432 -0.33 -0.60 -25.70
N GLN A 433 0.07 -1.82 -25.31
CA GLN A 433 1.42 -2.34 -25.56
C GLN A 433 1.66 -2.62 -27.04
N ASN A 434 0.65 -3.12 -27.77
CA ASN A 434 0.73 -3.32 -29.22
C ASN A 434 0.83 -1.97 -29.97
N GLN A 435 0.15 -0.92 -29.50
CA GLN A 435 0.30 0.41 -30.13
C GLN A 435 1.66 1.06 -29.81
N HIS A 436 2.26 0.81 -28.63
CA HIS A 436 3.62 1.27 -28.33
C HIS A 436 4.69 0.42 -29.03
N GLY A 437 4.50 -0.89 -29.11
CA GLY A 437 5.38 -1.79 -29.86
C GLY A 437 5.38 -1.50 -31.35
N GLN A 438 4.21 -1.19 -31.94
CA GLN A 438 4.12 -0.78 -33.34
C GLN A 438 4.73 0.62 -33.58
N LYS A 439 4.59 1.58 -32.64
CA LYS A 439 5.27 2.89 -32.78
C LYS A 439 6.78 2.79 -32.67
N ILE A 440 7.33 1.87 -31.86
CA ILE A 440 8.78 1.66 -31.72
C ILE A 440 9.34 0.91 -32.93
N SER A 441 8.64 -0.09 -33.48
CA SER A 441 9.06 -0.78 -34.71
C SER A 441 8.99 0.12 -35.95
N ILE A 442 7.96 0.97 -36.08
CA ILE A 442 7.85 1.97 -37.15
C ILE A 442 8.93 3.06 -37.02
N ALA A 443 9.34 3.43 -35.80
CA ALA A 443 10.44 4.39 -35.58
C ALA A 443 11.83 3.78 -35.84
N ALA A 444 12.00 2.46 -35.59
CA ALA A 444 13.27 1.76 -35.86
C ALA A 444 13.45 1.42 -37.33
N GLU A 445 12.39 1.16 -38.10
CA GLU A 445 12.44 0.97 -39.55
C GLU A 445 12.63 2.29 -40.33
N LYS A 446 12.04 3.42 -39.85
CA LYS A 446 12.24 4.73 -40.47
C LYS A 446 13.68 5.27 -40.41
N ASN A 447 14.50 4.76 -39.50
CA ASN A 447 15.90 5.16 -39.43
C ASN A 447 16.85 4.31 -40.30
N LYS A 448 16.37 3.31 -41.02
CA LYS A 448 17.16 2.51 -41.96
C LYS A 448 16.90 2.82 -43.45
N GLU A 449 15.82 3.56 -43.77
CA GLU A 449 15.42 3.85 -45.16
C GLU A 449 15.48 5.35 -45.55
N ALA A 450 16.19 6.17 -44.81
CA ALA A 450 16.37 7.57 -45.15
C ALA A 450 17.51 7.78 -46.20
N SER A 451 17.53 6.96 -47.25
CA SER A 451 18.36 7.23 -48.47
C SER A 451 17.73 6.56 -49.68
N ALA A 452 16.48 6.89 -50.00
CA ALA A 452 15.96 6.82 -51.38
C ALA A 452 14.65 7.60 -51.46
N ALA A 453 14.63 8.57 -52.34
CA ALA A 453 13.57 9.53 -52.58
C ALA A 453 12.30 8.91 -53.12
N GLY A 454 11.14 9.48 -52.74
CA GLY A 454 9.85 9.21 -53.45
C GLY A 454 8.64 9.70 -52.70
N ASN A 455 7.97 10.72 -53.20
CA ASN A 455 6.69 11.29 -52.81
C ASN A 455 5.61 10.24 -52.49
N ILE A 456 4.96 10.33 -51.31
CA ILE A 456 3.69 9.68 -51.04
C ILE A 456 2.68 10.70 -50.54
N SER A 457 1.65 10.87 -51.36
CA SER A 457 0.43 11.64 -51.14
C SER A 457 -0.37 11.16 -49.92
N SER A 458 -0.99 12.13 -49.24
CA SER A 458 -1.93 11.96 -48.13
C SER A 458 -3.13 11.10 -48.57
N GLU A 459 -3.13 9.77 -48.29
CA GLU A 459 -4.31 8.93 -48.43
C GLU A 459 -5.28 9.15 -47.27
N LYS A 460 -6.48 9.58 -47.61
CA LYS A 460 -7.64 9.71 -46.69
C LYS A 460 -7.98 8.33 -46.14
N ILE A 461 -8.17 8.28 -44.80
CA ILE A 461 -8.70 7.07 -44.13
C ILE A 461 -10.07 6.77 -44.72
N PRO A 462 -10.31 5.56 -45.33
CA PRO A 462 -11.57 5.21 -45.93
C PRO A 462 -12.68 5.12 -44.89
N THR A 463 -13.87 5.59 -45.25
CA THR A 463 -15.06 5.46 -44.38
C THR A 463 -15.41 4.01 -44.14
N PHE A 464 -16.23 3.74 -43.10
CA PHE A 464 -16.67 2.37 -42.77
C PHE A 464 -17.39 1.70 -43.94
N ASP A 465 -18.22 2.46 -44.69
CA ASP A 465 -18.94 1.99 -45.85
C ASP A 465 -18.02 1.70 -47.05
N GLU A 466 -16.97 2.50 -47.25
CA GLU A 466 -15.93 2.25 -48.27
C GLU A 466 -15.13 0.98 -47.96
N SER A 467 -14.77 0.78 -46.70
CA SER A 467 -14.08 -0.42 -46.24
C SER A 467 -14.94 -1.68 -46.40
N GLN A 468 -16.25 -1.61 -46.05
CA GLN A 468 -17.18 -2.72 -46.27
C GLN A 468 -17.38 -3.01 -47.79
N ARG A 469 -17.46 -1.96 -48.59
CA ARG A 469 -17.58 -2.11 -50.07
C ARG A 469 -16.37 -2.83 -50.64
N LYS A 470 -15.16 -2.50 -50.21
CA LYS A 470 -13.93 -3.15 -50.64
C LYS A 470 -13.88 -4.63 -50.27
N ILE A 471 -14.19 -4.98 -49.03
CA ILE A 471 -14.20 -6.36 -48.52
C ILE A 471 -15.25 -7.22 -49.25
N ILE A 472 -16.44 -6.69 -49.47
CA ILE A 472 -17.51 -7.41 -50.20
C ILE A 472 -17.11 -7.64 -51.67
N LYS A 473 -16.53 -6.64 -52.34
CA LYS A 473 -16.03 -6.80 -53.72
C LYS A 473 -14.93 -7.85 -53.85
N GLU A 474 -14.01 -7.89 -52.90
CA GLU A 474 -12.95 -8.91 -52.86
C GLU A 474 -13.52 -10.33 -52.66
N ALA A 475 -14.49 -10.49 -51.75
CA ALA A 475 -15.15 -11.78 -51.53
C ALA A 475 -15.97 -12.25 -52.74
N LEU A 476 -16.65 -11.34 -53.46
CA LEU A 476 -17.34 -11.63 -54.68
C LEU A 476 -16.39 -12.02 -55.82
N LYS A 477 -15.24 -11.35 -55.94
CA LYS A 477 -14.20 -11.77 -56.90
C LYS A 477 -13.64 -13.15 -56.59
N ALA A 478 -13.34 -13.44 -55.31
CA ALA A 478 -12.81 -14.74 -54.90
C ALA A 478 -13.79 -15.90 -55.12
N SER A 479 -15.11 -15.62 -55.08
CA SER A 479 -16.17 -16.60 -55.29
C SER A 479 -16.73 -16.63 -56.72
N ASN A 480 -16.08 -15.96 -57.70
CA ASN A 480 -16.54 -15.79 -59.09
C ASN A 480 -18.01 -15.33 -59.18
N GLY A 481 -18.40 -14.37 -58.31
CA GLY A 481 -19.76 -13.82 -58.28
C GLY A 481 -20.81 -14.71 -57.57
N LYS A 482 -20.44 -15.87 -57.05
CA LYS A 482 -21.39 -16.76 -56.33
C LYS A 482 -21.65 -16.25 -54.93
N ILE A 483 -22.88 -15.92 -54.61
CA ILE A 483 -23.29 -15.46 -53.26
C ILE A 483 -23.59 -16.64 -52.34
N TYR A 484 -24.17 -17.73 -52.89
CA TYR A 484 -24.68 -18.90 -52.16
C TYR A 484 -23.72 -20.10 -52.25
N GLY A 485 -23.84 -21.03 -51.30
CA GLY A 485 -23.10 -22.29 -51.29
C GLY A 485 -21.86 -22.25 -50.39
N LYS A 486 -21.20 -23.42 -50.21
CA LYS A 486 -20.02 -23.55 -49.34
C LYS A 486 -18.83 -22.70 -49.79
N ASP A 487 -18.73 -22.44 -51.09
CA ASP A 487 -17.70 -21.65 -51.74
C ASP A 487 -18.20 -20.25 -52.14
N GLY A 488 -19.36 -19.82 -51.67
CA GLY A 488 -19.96 -18.54 -51.99
C GLY A 488 -19.43 -17.39 -51.11
N ALA A 489 -19.52 -16.14 -51.62
CA ALA A 489 -19.08 -14.94 -50.92
C ALA A 489 -19.68 -14.80 -49.51
N ALA A 490 -20.92 -15.28 -49.28
CA ALA A 490 -21.54 -15.26 -47.96
C ALA A 490 -20.83 -16.19 -46.97
N ALA A 491 -20.36 -17.35 -47.40
CA ALA A 491 -19.60 -18.28 -46.57
C ALA A 491 -18.21 -17.74 -46.28
N LEU A 492 -17.52 -17.16 -47.28
CA LEU A 492 -16.20 -16.52 -47.08
C LEU A 492 -16.23 -15.35 -46.07
N LEU A 493 -17.34 -14.61 -46.02
CA LEU A 493 -17.53 -13.49 -45.12
C LEU A 493 -18.18 -13.85 -43.77
N GLY A 494 -18.55 -15.14 -43.58
CA GLY A 494 -19.24 -15.58 -42.36
C GLY A 494 -20.64 -14.97 -42.20
N LEU A 495 -21.29 -14.58 -43.30
CA LEU A 495 -22.60 -13.93 -43.32
C LEU A 495 -23.70 -14.86 -43.86
N LYS A 496 -24.93 -14.62 -43.41
CA LYS A 496 -26.09 -15.27 -44.08
C LYS A 496 -26.24 -14.70 -45.48
N PRO A 497 -26.57 -15.50 -46.51
CA PRO A 497 -26.71 -15.03 -47.88
C PRO A 497 -27.69 -13.86 -48.06
N SER A 498 -28.83 -13.88 -47.37
CA SER A 498 -29.80 -12.78 -47.35
C SER A 498 -29.24 -11.46 -46.80
N THR A 499 -28.36 -11.56 -45.75
CA THR A 499 -27.69 -10.40 -45.14
C THR A 499 -26.66 -9.80 -46.12
N LEU A 500 -25.91 -10.65 -46.83
CA LEU A 500 -24.97 -10.19 -47.84
C LEU A 500 -25.69 -9.52 -49.02
N GLN A 501 -26.78 -10.08 -49.52
CA GLN A 501 -27.58 -9.46 -50.57
C GLN A 501 -28.12 -8.07 -50.18
N SER A 502 -28.65 -7.96 -48.96
CA SER A 502 -29.13 -6.67 -48.45
C SER A 502 -28.00 -5.62 -48.37
N LYS A 503 -26.79 -6.05 -48.00
CA LYS A 503 -25.60 -5.16 -47.94
C LYS A 503 -25.12 -4.79 -49.35
N ILE A 504 -25.08 -5.72 -50.29
CA ILE A 504 -24.74 -5.47 -51.70
C ILE A 504 -25.68 -4.39 -52.27
N LYS A 505 -26.98 -4.57 -52.07
CA LYS A 505 -28.01 -3.61 -52.55
C LYS A 505 -27.89 -2.25 -51.87
N LYS A 506 -27.63 -2.22 -50.54
CA LYS A 506 -27.50 -0.97 -49.79
C LYS A 506 -26.22 -0.19 -50.14
N LEU A 507 -25.14 -0.89 -50.44
CA LEU A 507 -23.85 -0.29 -50.77
C LEU A 507 -23.66 -0.03 -52.26
N GLY A 508 -24.63 -0.36 -53.13
CA GLY A 508 -24.56 -0.17 -54.59
C GLY A 508 -23.36 -0.88 -55.21
N ILE A 509 -23.21 -2.16 -54.94
CA ILE A 509 -22.15 -3.00 -55.48
C ILE A 509 -22.79 -3.82 -56.62
N ASP A 510 -22.38 -3.56 -57.83
CA ASP A 510 -22.76 -4.33 -59.05
C ASP A 510 -21.89 -5.57 -59.22
#